data_dbcc3d466a8cc3f990d8f73248c946b0
#
_entry.id   dbcc3d466a8cc3f990d8f73248c946b0
#
_cell.length_a   1.000
_cell.length_b   1.000
_cell.length_c   1.000
_cell.angle_alpha   90.00
_cell.angle_beta   90.00
_cell.angle_gamma   90.00
#
_symmetry.space_group_name_H-M   'P 1'
#
loop_
_entity.id
_entity.type
_entity.pdbx_description
1 polymer ?
#
loop_
_entity_poly.entity_id
_entity_poly.type
_entity_poly.pdbx_seq_one_letter_code
_entity_poly.pdbx_strand_id
1 'polypeptide(L)'
;MNLFTKIWHFCSARQLPTSTAASLSKVGGTECMLQNLQQLCATLPQGEAEVWLRAGQIHVSLHWQPKEKTQGFSKVVTGDSAQDATGLYFVLNGQNQEVGVAEFEVESPEKVQADREDACGHAAIRSQGNEPLKTAETEQHTDVDQPTDISRFTEAEENEKPSKQLKALKRLLDYLQLHYAFRYNRLTDRTECALLPEQADGASHKLVYQPADNRVLNSISMQVLLAGIPCWDRDVKRYVESAAIPSYHPFTQYMQQLPEWDGVDRVTSLAQRVSTDDLWVRSFHRWMLATTAQWMNVGDAKQRANSVAPLLVSTRQGLGKSTFCRLLLPTCLQDYFTESFDLTNPSAAENKLASFGLINLDEFDRLPVGRMPQLKNLMQMERLHIRRAYKHSGEPLPRIASFIGTSNRRDLLTDRSGSRRFICVEVEHSIDCSTPIAYEQLYAQLKHELEHGERSWFSKKEEAEIQQANEAFYRTTPAEEILGETFALAEPGEEGAHFLSAAQIYTSLKSKNPSVLHDCTPLAFSKLMAQMGKRVHTKYGNGYWVKYRE
;
A
#
# COMPACT_ATOMS: atom_id res chain seq x y z
N MET A 1 4.69 2.17 26.03
CA MET A 1 5.41 3.32 26.62
C MET A 1 6.60 3.59 25.71
N ASN A 2 6.86 4.83 25.27
CA ASN A 2 7.97 5.08 24.35
C ASN A 2 9.31 5.04 25.11
N LEU A 3 10.42 4.87 24.39
CA LEU A 3 11.76 4.78 24.95
C LEU A 3 12.09 5.94 25.89
N PHE A 4 11.74 7.18 25.48
CA PHE A 4 11.97 8.38 26.28
C PHE A 4 11.30 8.30 27.65
N THR A 5 10.06 7.81 27.71
CA THR A 5 9.32 7.62 28.95
C THR A 5 9.98 6.55 29.83
N LYS A 6 10.51 5.47 29.25
CA LYS A 6 11.23 4.41 29.99
C LYS A 6 12.53 4.95 30.61
N ILE A 7 13.34 5.66 29.82
CA ILE A 7 14.59 6.27 30.29
C ILE A 7 14.31 7.36 31.32
N TRP A 8 13.27 8.18 31.10
CA TRP A 8 12.88 9.23 32.06
C TRP A 8 12.46 8.64 33.39
N HIS A 9 11.67 7.56 33.41
CA HIS A 9 11.29 6.85 34.63
C HIS A 9 12.51 6.23 35.32
N PHE A 10 13.45 5.65 34.58
CA PHE A 10 14.68 5.12 35.10
C PHE A 10 15.52 6.22 35.77
N CYS A 11 15.74 7.35 35.09
CA CYS A 11 16.46 8.49 35.64
C CYS A 11 15.74 9.10 36.88
N SER A 12 14.42 9.19 36.84
CA SER A 12 13.61 9.71 37.96
C SER A 12 13.68 8.80 39.17
N ALA A 13 13.62 7.49 39.00
CA ALA A 13 13.76 6.50 40.08
C ALA A 13 15.14 6.55 40.77
N ARG A 14 16.18 7.01 40.06
CA ARG A 14 17.55 7.18 40.51
C ARG A 14 17.89 8.60 40.99
N GLN A 15 16.91 9.52 41.03
CA GLN A 15 17.12 10.94 41.39
C GLN A 15 18.18 11.65 40.53
N LEU A 16 18.36 11.23 39.27
CA LEU A 16 19.29 11.86 38.33
C LEU A 16 18.77 13.20 37.85
N PRO A 17 19.65 14.16 37.47
CA PRO A 17 19.21 15.48 36.98
C PRO A 17 18.31 15.36 35.75
N THR A 18 17.16 16.04 35.78
CA THR A 18 16.19 16.05 34.68
C THR A 18 16.77 16.62 33.38
N SER A 19 17.84 17.42 33.44
CA SER A 19 18.59 17.91 32.28
C SER A 19 19.22 16.80 31.44
N THR A 20 19.59 15.69 32.03
CA THR A 20 20.20 14.53 31.37
C THR A 20 19.16 13.78 30.50
N ALA A 21 17.92 13.67 30.98
CA ALA A 21 16.84 13.07 30.20
C ALA A 21 16.34 13.99 29.07
N ALA A 22 16.40 15.30 29.25
CA ALA A 22 16.00 16.28 28.24
C ALA A 22 16.96 16.34 27.03
N SER A 23 18.25 16.03 27.22
CA SER A 23 19.23 15.97 26.11
C SER A 23 18.94 14.82 25.12
N LEU A 24 18.29 13.75 25.58
CA LEU A 24 17.90 12.60 24.76
C LEU A 24 16.68 12.87 23.87
N SER A 25 15.93 13.96 24.12
CA SER A 25 14.74 14.34 23.33
C SER A 25 15.07 15.05 22.02
N LYS A 26 16.32 15.49 21.82
CA LYS A 26 16.76 16.14 20.59
C LYS A 26 17.06 15.10 19.52
N VAL A 27 16.27 15.09 18.47
CA VAL A 27 16.41 14.20 17.32
C VAL A 27 17.73 14.52 16.60
N GLY A 28 18.73 13.66 16.81
CA GLY A 28 19.99 13.62 16.06
C GLY A 28 20.12 12.28 15.34
N GLY A 29 21.06 12.14 14.40
CA GLY A 29 21.39 10.86 13.77
C GLY A 29 21.86 9.81 14.80
N THR A 30 22.00 8.54 14.37
CA THR A 30 22.41 7.40 15.21
C THR A 30 23.63 7.69 16.08
N GLU A 31 24.61 8.40 15.53
CA GLU A 31 25.86 8.73 16.23
C GLU A 31 25.65 9.73 17.39
N CYS A 32 24.79 10.73 17.18
CA CYS A 32 24.42 11.70 18.24
C CYS A 32 23.64 11.01 19.38
N MET A 33 22.74 10.08 19.05
CA MET A 33 21.98 9.32 20.05
C MET A 33 22.90 8.39 20.84
N LEU A 34 23.85 7.73 20.18
CA LEU A 34 24.86 6.88 20.84
C LEU A 34 25.69 7.67 21.85
N GLN A 35 26.19 8.86 21.46
CA GLN A 35 26.93 9.73 22.35
C GLN A 35 26.12 10.19 23.57
N ASN A 36 24.86 10.59 23.35
CA ASN A 36 23.96 11.00 24.42
C ASN A 36 23.67 9.87 25.43
N LEU A 37 23.46 8.65 24.91
CA LEU A 37 23.24 7.47 25.73
C LEU A 37 24.52 7.06 26.49
N GLN A 38 25.67 7.14 25.85
CA GLN A 38 26.98 6.91 26.53
C GLN A 38 27.26 7.92 27.64
N GLN A 39 26.90 9.19 27.42
CA GLN A 39 27.00 10.22 28.48
C GLN A 39 26.05 9.91 29.64
N LEU A 40 24.83 9.44 29.37
CA LEU A 40 23.90 8.99 30.41
C LEU A 40 24.50 7.81 31.21
N CYS A 41 25.04 6.80 30.52
CA CYS A 41 25.65 5.64 31.17
C CYS A 41 26.84 6.03 32.03
N ALA A 42 27.63 7.01 31.60
CA ALA A 42 28.78 7.51 32.37
C ALA A 42 28.36 8.23 33.68
N THR A 43 27.12 8.67 33.82
CA THR A 43 26.59 9.28 35.07
C THR A 43 26.06 8.24 36.07
N LEU A 44 25.98 6.97 35.67
CA LEU A 44 25.49 5.87 36.49
C LEU A 44 26.66 5.08 37.12
N PRO A 45 26.43 4.38 38.23
CA PRO A 45 27.42 3.47 38.78
C PRO A 45 27.86 2.42 37.76
N GLN A 46 29.14 2.04 37.83
CA GLN A 46 29.73 1.10 36.88
C GLN A 46 28.99 -0.25 36.90
N GLY A 47 28.57 -0.74 35.73
CA GLY A 47 27.82 -1.98 35.61
C GLY A 47 26.27 -1.84 35.67
N GLU A 48 25.73 -0.63 35.92
CA GLU A 48 24.28 -0.40 35.97
C GLU A 48 23.69 -0.02 34.63
N ALA A 49 24.49 0.50 33.68
CA ALA A 49 24.04 0.83 32.35
C ALA A 49 25.18 0.68 31.34
N GLU A 50 24.88 0.09 30.20
CA GLU A 50 25.81 -0.09 29.10
C GLU A 50 25.15 0.24 27.78
N VAL A 51 25.93 0.83 26.87
CA VAL A 51 25.50 1.16 25.51
C VAL A 51 26.59 0.80 24.51
N TRP A 52 26.23 0.06 23.48
CA TRP A 52 27.17 -0.31 22.41
C TRP A 52 26.48 -0.31 21.03
N LEU A 53 27.27 -0.30 19.96
CA LEU A 53 26.81 -0.35 18.58
C LEU A 53 27.11 -1.73 17.98
N ARG A 54 26.10 -2.39 17.40
CA ARG A 54 26.26 -3.65 16.69
C ARG A 54 25.44 -3.62 15.39
N ALA A 55 26.05 -3.95 14.25
CA ALA A 55 25.38 -3.97 12.94
C ALA A 55 24.59 -2.69 12.60
N GLY A 56 25.07 -1.50 13.02
CA GLY A 56 24.40 -0.21 12.80
C GLY A 56 23.21 0.06 13.73
N GLN A 57 22.96 -0.79 14.73
CA GLN A 57 21.92 -0.64 15.75
C GLN A 57 22.54 -0.30 17.10
N ILE A 58 21.88 0.57 17.86
CA ILE A 58 22.30 0.93 19.21
C ILE A 58 21.63 -0.03 20.20
N HIS A 59 22.46 -0.76 20.96
CA HIS A 59 22.03 -1.65 22.01
C HIS A 59 22.20 -0.96 23.37
N VAL A 60 21.18 -1.04 24.21
CA VAL A 60 21.16 -0.43 25.54
C VAL A 60 20.76 -1.48 26.58
N SER A 61 21.55 -1.63 27.60
CA SER A 61 21.26 -2.49 28.75
C SER A 61 21.26 -1.65 30.02
N LEU A 62 20.19 -1.71 30.80
CA LEU A 62 20.01 -1.01 32.06
C LEU A 62 19.76 -2.03 33.16
N HIS A 63 20.63 -2.08 34.17
CA HIS A 63 20.54 -2.99 35.31
C HIS A 63 20.31 -2.20 36.59
N TRP A 64 19.45 -2.67 37.48
CA TRP A 64 19.27 -2.08 38.80
C TRP A 64 18.79 -3.11 39.81
N GLN A 65 19.15 -2.90 41.08
CA GLN A 65 18.57 -3.65 42.18
C GLN A 65 17.36 -2.85 42.71
N PRO A 66 16.16 -3.41 42.74
CA PRO A 66 15.00 -2.69 43.24
C PRO A 66 15.13 -2.52 44.75
N LYS A 67 15.34 -1.28 45.22
CA LYS A 67 15.29 -0.95 46.65
C LYS A 67 13.87 -0.75 47.16
N GLU A 68 12.90 -0.41 46.25
CA GLU A 68 11.48 -0.25 46.58
C GLU A 68 10.65 -0.37 45.29
N LYS A 69 9.39 -0.87 45.39
CA LYS A 69 8.43 -0.96 44.27
C LYS A 69 8.03 0.46 43.81
N THR A 70 8.69 0.98 42.82
CA THR A 70 8.26 2.21 42.17
C THR A 70 7.16 1.91 41.16
N GLN A 71 5.99 2.56 41.30
CA GLN A 71 4.74 2.40 40.52
C GLN A 71 4.87 2.72 39.02
N GLY A 72 5.84 2.39 38.33
CA GLY A 72 5.97 2.57 36.87
C GLY A 72 6.77 1.47 36.22
N PHE A 73 7.63 0.83 36.96
CA PHE A 73 8.49 -0.27 36.49
C PHE A 73 8.01 -1.66 36.91
N SER A 74 7.04 -1.76 37.82
CA SER A 74 6.55 -3.02 38.36
C SER A 74 5.89 -3.98 37.35
N LYS A 75 5.72 -3.56 36.12
CA LYS A 75 5.27 -4.43 35.01
C LYS A 75 6.41 -5.05 34.19
N VAL A 76 7.63 -4.60 34.38
CA VAL A 76 8.81 -5.02 33.61
C VAL A 76 9.59 -6.12 34.30
N VAL A 77 9.31 -6.35 35.58
CA VAL A 77 10.07 -7.27 36.40
C VAL A 77 9.16 -8.05 37.31
N THR A 78 8.95 -9.30 37.01
CA THR A 78 8.29 -10.27 37.88
C THR A 78 9.28 -11.37 38.26
N GLY A 79 10.14 -11.07 39.21
CA GLY A 79 10.88 -12.08 39.96
C GLY A 79 10.46 -11.99 41.42
N ASP A 80 9.97 -13.07 42.00
CA ASP A 80 9.48 -13.13 43.38
C ASP A 80 10.59 -13.24 44.43
N SER A 81 11.87 -13.07 44.08
CA SER A 81 12.98 -13.11 45.03
C SER A 81 13.74 -11.79 45.06
N ALA A 82 13.90 -11.24 46.26
CA ALA A 82 14.57 -9.96 46.54
C ALA A 82 16.11 -9.99 46.31
N GLN A 83 16.62 -10.97 45.58
CA GLN A 83 18.06 -11.15 45.31
C GLN A 83 18.42 -11.10 43.82
N ASP A 84 17.45 -11.07 42.92
CA ASP A 84 17.73 -11.08 41.49
C ASP A 84 17.89 -9.64 40.96
N ALA A 85 19.05 -9.34 40.41
CA ALA A 85 19.29 -8.12 39.66
C ALA A 85 18.44 -8.17 38.39
N THR A 86 17.65 -7.14 38.14
CA THR A 86 16.72 -7.08 37.03
C THR A 86 17.15 -6.00 36.05
N GLY A 87 16.90 -6.21 34.77
CA GLY A 87 17.38 -5.34 33.73
C GLY A 87 16.37 -5.08 32.63
N LEU A 88 16.57 -4.02 31.90
CA LEU A 88 15.89 -3.66 30.69
C LEU A 88 16.89 -3.61 29.54
N TYR A 89 16.69 -4.44 28.55
CA TYR A 89 17.47 -4.43 27.31
C TYR A 89 16.60 -3.98 26.16
N PHE A 90 17.09 -3.07 25.32
CA PHE A 90 16.40 -2.64 24.13
C PHE A 90 17.37 -2.26 23.01
N VAL A 91 16.90 -2.32 21.78
CA VAL A 91 17.67 -2.05 20.55
C VAL A 91 17.00 -0.94 19.78
N LEU A 92 17.79 0.04 19.33
CA LEU A 92 17.34 1.14 18.47
C LEU A 92 17.84 0.94 17.05
N ASN A 93 16.97 1.16 16.06
CA ASN A 93 17.37 1.18 14.65
C ASN A 93 18.10 2.48 14.28
N GLY A 94 18.59 2.58 13.04
CA GLY A 94 19.27 3.77 12.52
C GLY A 94 18.44 5.05 12.49
N GLN A 95 17.13 4.98 12.78
CA GLN A 95 16.22 6.12 12.92
C GLN A 95 15.88 6.43 14.38
N ASN A 96 16.64 5.85 15.33
CA ASN A 96 16.43 5.95 16.78
C ASN A 96 15.05 5.45 17.26
N GLN A 97 14.45 4.50 16.51
CA GLN A 97 13.23 3.82 16.90
C GLN A 97 13.56 2.50 17.59
N GLU A 98 12.82 2.20 18.65
CA GLU A 98 12.93 0.95 19.37
C GLU A 98 12.45 -0.21 18.48
N VAL A 99 13.34 -1.15 18.12
CA VAL A 99 13.05 -2.31 17.27
C VAL A 99 12.94 -3.62 18.02
N GLY A 100 13.32 -3.66 19.29
CA GLY A 100 13.18 -4.83 20.14
C GLY A 100 13.28 -4.48 21.61
N VAL A 101 12.49 -5.13 22.44
CA VAL A 101 12.57 -5.11 23.89
C VAL A 101 12.62 -6.55 24.33
N ALA A 102 13.73 -6.94 24.99
CA ALA A 102 13.81 -8.19 25.71
C ALA A 102 13.75 -7.88 27.20
N GLU A 103 12.74 -8.41 27.86
CA GLU A 103 12.72 -8.52 29.32
C GLU A 103 13.53 -9.76 29.67
N PHE A 104 14.59 -9.63 30.46
CA PHE A 104 15.38 -10.79 30.87
C PHE A 104 15.51 -10.83 32.39
N GLU A 105 15.29 -11.99 32.93
CA GLU A 105 15.84 -12.40 34.22
C GLU A 105 17.35 -12.50 34.02
N VAL A 106 18.15 -11.95 34.93
CA VAL A 106 19.59 -11.83 34.75
C VAL A 106 20.22 -13.19 34.43
N GLU A 107 20.42 -13.45 33.15
CA GLU A 107 21.49 -14.34 32.75
C GLU A 107 22.83 -13.66 33.05
N SER A 108 23.75 -14.43 33.63
CA SER A 108 25.02 -14.00 34.18
C SER A 108 25.76 -12.97 33.33
N PRO A 109 26.58 -12.09 33.93
CA PRO A 109 27.38 -11.06 33.25
C PRO A 109 28.23 -11.57 32.06
N GLU A 110 28.52 -12.87 32.03
CA GLU A 110 29.31 -13.53 30.99
C GLU A 110 28.66 -13.50 29.60
N LYS A 111 27.33 -13.53 29.49
CA LYS A 111 26.65 -13.50 28.18
C LYS A 111 26.62 -12.10 27.55
N VAL A 112 26.54 -11.07 28.40
CA VAL A 112 26.63 -9.67 27.92
C VAL A 112 28.07 -9.37 27.48
N GLN A 113 29.07 -10.04 28.08
CA GLN A 113 30.47 -9.88 27.74
C GLN A 113 30.85 -10.61 26.43
N ALA A 114 30.29 -11.79 26.19
CA ALA A 114 30.45 -12.51 24.93
C ALA A 114 29.91 -11.71 23.70
N ASP A 115 28.73 -11.08 23.84
CA ASP A 115 28.17 -10.19 22.81
C ASP A 115 29.02 -8.93 22.57
N ARG A 116 29.80 -8.52 23.58
CA ARG A 116 30.71 -7.37 23.50
C ARG A 116 32.05 -7.72 22.83
N GLU A 117 32.59 -8.92 23.05
CA GLU A 117 33.82 -9.40 22.41
C GLU A 117 33.63 -9.63 20.91
N ASP A 118 32.49 -10.18 20.49
CA ASP A 118 32.15 -10.35 19.08
C ASP A 118 32.00 -8.99 18.34
N ALA A 119 31.51 -7.94 19.00
CA ALA A 119 31.40 -6.61 18.42
C ALA A 119 32.75 -5.90 18.25
N CYS A 120 33.73 -6.16 19.16
CA CYS A 120 35.08 -5.61 19.05
C CYS A 120 35.98 -6.31 18.03
N GLY A 121 35.76 -7.60 17.76
CA GLY A 121 36.57 -8.37 16.84
C GLY A 121 36.44 -7.95 15.35
N HIS A 122 35.33 -7.32 14.97
CA HIS A 122 35.10 -6.88 13.61
C HIS A 122 35.49 -5.42 13.32
N ALA A 123 35.83 -4.62 14.31
CA ALA A 123 36.24 -3.23 14.10
C ALA A 123 37.74 -3.05 13.79
N ALA A 124 38.57 -4.09 13.96
CA ALA A 124 40.02 -4.01 13.81
C ALA A 124 40.56 -4.41 12.43
N ILE A 125 39.72 -4.86 11.48
CA ILE A 125 40.17 -5.27 10.14
C ILE A 125 39.43 -4.47 9.06
N ARG A 126 39.73 -3.17 8.91
CA ARG A 126 39.52 -2.44 7.65
C ARG A 126 40.34 -1.14 7.59
N SER A 127 41.64 -1.34 7.39
CA SER A 127 42.45 -0.32 6.73
C SER A 127 43.56 -1.06 5.97
N GLN A 128 43.29 -1.44 4.74
CA GLN A 128 44.23 -1.51 3.61
C GLN A 128 43.64 -2.31 2.45
N GLY A 129 43.65 -1.75 1.27
CA GLY A 129 43.62 -2.46 0.00
C GLY A 129 42.38 -2.27 -0.87
N ASN A 130 42.45 -1.29 -1.77
CA ASN A 130 41.64 -1.22 -3.00
C ASN A 130 42.04 -2.35 -3.95
N GLU A 131 41.07 -3.19 -4.35
CA GLU A 131 41.05 -3.82 -5.68
C GLU A 131 39.62 -4.22 -6.07
N PRO A 132 39.26 -4.26 -7.38
CA PRO A 132 37.87 -4.19 -7.83
C PRO A 132 37.18 -5.57 -7.84
N LEU A 133 35.94 -5.59 -7.36
CA LEU A 133 35.07 -6.75 -7.38
C LEU A 133 34.64 -7.13 -8.79
N LYS A 134 34.91 -8.35 -9.17
CA LYS A 134 34.29 -9.06 -10.29
C LYS A 134 32.81 -9.31 -9.99
N THR A 135 31.99 -9.07 -11.00
CA THR A 135 30.59 -9.38 -11.08
C THR A 135 30.29 -10.83 -10.69
N ALA A 136 29.52 -11.01 -9.63
CA ALA A 136 28.90 -12.29 -9.30
C ALA A 136 27.48 -12.33 -9.87
N GLU A 137 27.20 -13.41 -10.57
CA GLU A 137 25.93 -13.74 -11.21
C GLU A 137 24.81 -13.81 -10.18
N THR A 138 23.70 -13.16 -10.52
CA THR A 138 22.48 -13.14 -9.71
C THR A 138 21.79 -14.49 -9.85
N GLU A 139 21.87 -15.32 -8.83
CA GLU A 139 20.97 -16.47 -8.69
C GLU A 139 19.53 -15.97 -8.52
N GLN A 140 18.69 -16.39 -9.44
CA GLN A 140 17.27 -16.16 -9.42
C GLN A 140 16.65 -16.99 -8.29
N HIS A 141 16.34 -16.36 -7.15
CA HIS A 141 15.40 -16.93 -6.20
C HIS A 141 13.98 -16.82 -6.78
N THR A 142 13.54 -17.92 -7.36
CA THR A 142 12.11 -18.17 -7.57
C THR A 142 11.51 -18.52 -6.20
N ASP A 143 10.89 -17.54 -5.55
CA ASP A 143 10.04 -17.79 -4.38
C ASP A 143 8.78 -18.56 -4.82
N VAL A 144 8.91 -19.86 -4.91
CA VAL A 144 7.77 -20.76 -4.84
C VAL A 144 7.51 -21.00 -3.36
N ASP A 145 6.50 -20.31 -2.79
CA ASP A 145 5.93 -20.59 -1.47
C ASP A 145 5.39 -22.03 -1.46
N GLN A 146 6.26 -23.00 -1.22
CA GLN A 146 5.83 -24.35 -0.89
C GLN A 146 5.35 -24.35 0.56
N PRO A 147 4.18 -24.93 0.86
CA PRO A 147 3.73 -25.10 2.24
C PRO A 147 4.81 -25.84 3.01
N THR A 148 5.20 -25.30 4.16
CA THR A 148 6.16 -25.97 5.04
C THR A 148 5.51 -27.27 5.51
N ASP A 149 5.97 -28.36 4.94
CA ASP A 149 5.44 -29.69 5.26
C ASP A 149 5.82 -30.03 6.71
N ILE A 150 4.82 -30.01 7.58
CA ILE A 150 5.00 -30.35 8.99
C ILE A 150 5.43 -31.80 9.16
N SER A 151 5.22 -32.66 8.14
CA SER A 151 5.65 -34.06 8.16
C SER A 151 7.17 -34.19 8.30
N ARG A 152 7.97 -33.19 7.83
CA ARG A 152 9.43 -33.19 7.98
C ARG A 152 9.93 -33.10 9.43
N PHE A 153 9.10 -32.63 10.35
CA PHE A 153 9.44 -32.57 11.78
C PHE A 153 9.14 -33.89 12.51
N THR A 154 8.56 -34.87 11.84
CA THR A 154 8.16 -36.15 12.45
C THR A 154 9.14 -37.30 12.15
N GLU A 155 10.13 -37.13 11.29
CA GLU A 155 11.08 -38.18 10.89
C GLU A 155 12.32 -38.31 11.81
N ALA A 156 12.49 -37.40 12.78
CA ALA A 156 13.53 -37.54 13.79
C ALA A 156 12.97 -38.27 15.02
N GLU A 157 13.47 -39.51 15.25
CA GLU A 157 13.28 -40.35 16.45
C GLU A 157 12.06 -41.30 16.48
N GLU A 158 12.13 -42.40 15.75
CA GLU A 158 11.22 -43.55 15.90
C GLU A 158 11.40 -44.34 17.21
N ASN A 159 12.23 -43.92 18.16
CA ASN A 159 12.57 -44.74 19.33
C ASN A 159 12.05 -44.26 20.70
N GLU A 160 11.39 -43.09 20.81
CA GLU A 160 10.73 -42.67 22.05
C GLU A 160 9.21 -42.76 21.92
N LYS A 161 8.55 -43.33 22.95
CA LYS A 161 7.08 -43.36 23.01
C LYS A 161 6.56 -41.91 23.01
N PRO A 162 5.80 -41.49 21.97
CA PRO A 162 5.39 -40.09 21.83
C PRO A 162 4.64 -39.64 23.07
N SER A 163 4.97 -38.43 23.55
CA SER A 163 4.34 -37.83 24.74
C SER A 163 2.81 -37.77 24.58
N LYS A 164 2.07 -37.78 25.71
CA LYS A 164 0.58 -37.66 25.68
C LYS A 164 0.15 -36.41 24.92
N GLN A 165 0.92 -35.31 25.02
CA GLN A 165 0.64 -34.06 24.31
C GLN A 165 0.81 -34.20 22.79
N LEU A 166 1.87 -34.87 22.32
CA LEU A 166 2.10 -35.11 20.89
C LEU A 166 0.99 -35.98 20.30
N LYS A 167 0.53 -37.00 21.03
CA LYS A 167 -0.61 -37.86 20.59
C LYS A 167 -1.90 -37.06 20.48
N ALA A 168 -2.18 -36.17 21.43
CA ALA A 168 -3.34 -35.28 21.40
C ALA A 168 -3.28 -34.31 20.23
N LEU A 169 -2.12 -33.70 19.99
CA LEU A 169 -1.91 -32.79 18.85
C LEU A 169 -2.09 -33.50 17.51
N LYS A 170 -1.52 -34.69 17.32
CA LYS A 170 -1.71 -35.46 16.07
C LYS A 170 -3.19 -35.73 15.83
N ARG A 171 -3.93 -36.21 16.85
CA ARG A 171 -5.39 -36.44 16.74
C ARG A 171 -6.18 -35.17 16.42
N LEU A 172 -5.76 -34.03 16.98
CA LEU A 172 -6.36 -32.73 16.64
C LEU A 172 -6.12 -32.38 15.16
N LEU A 173 -4.89 -32.50 14.67
CA LEU A 173 -4.55 -32.21 13.27
C LEU A 173 -5.30 -33.13 12.30
N ASP A 174 -5.34 -34.44 12.59
CA ASP A 174 -6.09 -35.43 11.80
C ASP A 174 -7.57 -35.06 11.72
N TYR A 175 -8.17 -34.67 12.87
CA TYR A 175 -9.55 -34.23 12.92
C TYR A 175 -9.82 -32.99 12.09
N LEU A 176 -8.94 -31.96 12.23
CA LEU A 176 -9.08 -30.70 11.50
C LEU A 176 -8.94 -30.91 9.99
N GLN A 177 -8.00 -31.73 9.55
CA GLN A 177 -7.79 -32.03 8.13
C GLN A 177 -8.91 -32.88 7.53
N LEU A 178 -9.55 -33.74 8.36
CA LEU A 178 -10.67 -34.59 7.92
C LEU A 178 -11.96 -33.78 7.73
N HIS A 179 -12.22 -32.80 8.59
CA HIS A 179 -13.51 -32.09 8.63
C HIS A 179 -13.46 -30.67 8.04
N TYR A 180 -12.28 -30.06 7.90
CA TYR A 180 -12.14 -28.68 7.46
C TYR A 180 -11.08 -28.51 6.39
N ALA A 181 -11.37 -27.68 5.40
CA ALA A 181 -10.38 -27.12 4.50
C ALA A 181 -10.00 -25.71 4.96
N PHE A 182 -8.71 -25.45 5.12
CA PHE A 182 -8.19 -24.14 5.51
C PHE A 182 -7.34 -23.57 4.38
N ARG A 183 -7.38 -22.25 4.20
CA ARG A 183 -6.50 -21.51 3.31
C ARG A 183 -6.22 -20.11 3.87
N TYR A 184 -5.01 -19.62 3.69
CA TYR A 184 -4.62 -18.28 4.13
C TYR A 184 -4.72 -17.29 2.97
N ASN A 185 -5.58 -16.27 3.12
CA ASN A 185 -5.79 -15.24 2.11
C ASN A 185 -4.75 -14.12 2.27
N ARG A 186 -3.82 -14.03 1.31
CA ARG A 186 -2.71 -13.05 1.34
C ARG A 186 -3.18 -11.60 1.25
N LEU A 187 -4.36 -11.31 0.67
CA LEU A 187 -4.89 -9.95 0.56
C LEU A 187 -5.51 -9.45 1.85
N THR A 188 -6.35 -10.29 2.46
CA THR A 188 -7.06 -9.93 3.70
C THR A 188 -6.23 -10.19 4.96
N ASP A 189 -5.08 -10.89 4.84
CA ASP A 189 -4.22 -11.33 5.94
C ASP A 189 -5.00 -12.18 6.96
N ARG A 190 -5.88 -13.07 6.46
CA ARG A 190 -6.76 -13.90 7.28
C ARG A 190 -6.81 -15.32 6.76
N THR A 191 -6.91 -16.26 7.68
CA THR A 191 -7.23 -17.63 7.33
C THR A 191 -8.74 -17.75 7.09
N GLU A 192 -9.10 -18.50 6.08
CA GLU A 192 -10.47 -18.87 5.73
C GLU A 192 -10.62 -20.37 5.92
N CYS A 193 -11.82 -20.81 6.29
CA CYS A 193 -12.14 -22.22 6.44
C CYS A 193 -13.45 -22.58 5.75
N ALA A 194 -13.53 -23.82 5.28
CA ALA A 194 -14.75 -24.45 4.77
C ALA A 194 -14.93 -25.81 5.43
N LEU A 195 -16.18 -26.21 5.66
CA LEU A 195 -16.50 -27.58 6.04
C LEU A 195 -16.33 -28.50 4.85
N LEU A 196 -15.64 -29.61 5.05
CA LEU A 196 -15.57 -30.68 4.07
C LEU A 196 -16.89 -31.50 4.12
N PRO A 197 -17.47 -31.85 2.98
CA PRO A 197 -18.68 -32.71 2.97
C PRO A 197 -18.32 -34.07 3.55
N GLU A 198 -19.20 -34.60 4.41
CA GLU A 198 -19.10 -36.00 4.81
C GLU A 198 -19.21 -36.90 3.57
N GLN A 199 -18.36 -37.94 3.50
CA GLN A 199 -18.15 -38.81 2.32
C GLN A 199 -19.38 -39.62 1.95
N ALA A 200 -20.50 -39.03 1.56
CA ALA A 200 -21.69 -39.82 1.24
C ALA A 200 -22.20 -39.68 -0.19
N ASP A 201 -22.01 -38.54 -0.86
CA ASP A 201 -22.57 -38.36 -2.21
C ASP A 201 -21.47 -37.84 -3.17
N GLY A 202 -21.17 -38.62 -4.20
CA GLY A 202 -20.15 -38.33 -5.22
C GLY A 202 -20.40 -37.07 -6.08
N ALA A 203 -21.12 -36.08 -5.54
CA ALA A 203 -21.32 -34.78 -6.13
C ALA A 203 -20.15 -33.85 -5.71
N SER A 204 -19.50 -33.28 -6.67
CA SER A 204 -18.46 -32.23 -6.46
C SER A 204 -19.11 -30.99 -5.84
N HIS A 205 -19.18 -30.94 -4.52
CA HIS A 205 -19.68 -29.75 -3.81
C HIS A 205 -18.62 -28.67 -3.80
N LYS A 206 -18.95 -27.51 -4.37
CA LYS A 206 -18.08 -26.32 -4.30
C LYS A 206 -17.94 -25.88 -2.84
N LEU A 207 -16.73 -25.93 -2.30
CA LEU A 207 -16.45 -25.51 -0.92
C LEU A 207 -16.76 -24.03 -0.74
N VAL A 208 -17.54 -23.72 0.29
CA VAL A 208 -17.85 -22.33 0.67
C VAL A 208 -16.94 -21.94 1.83
N TYR A 209 -15.97 -21.07 1.53
CA TYR A 209 -15.03 -20.56 2.51
C TYR A 209 -15.61 -19.36 3.24
N GLN A 210 -15.37 -19.28 4.55
CA GLN A 210 -15.66 -18.14 5.41
C GLN A 210 -14.43 -17.77 6.25
N PRO A 211 -14.30 -16.51 6.71
CA PRO A 211 -13.21 -16.13 7.59
C PRO A 211 -13.20 -16.98 8.87
N ALA A 212 -12.04 -17.50 9.25
CA ALA A 212 -11.84 -18.25 10.50
C ALA A 212 -11.69 -17.25 11.68
N ASP A 213 -12.78 -16.54 11.99
CA ASP A 213 -12.83 -15.60 13.10
C ASP A 213 -12.92 -16.31 14.46
N ASN A 214 -12.87 -15.56 15.56
CA ASN A 214 -12.92 -16.13 16.90
C ASN A 214 -14.19 -16.96 17.16
N ARG A 215 -15.32 -16.61 16.54
CA ARG A 215 -16.57 -17.37 16.69
C ARG A 215 -16.47 -18.73 16.01
N VAL A 216 -15.91 -18.75 14.81
CA VAL A 216 -15.68 -19.98 14.05
C VAL A 216 -14.65 -20.85 14.76
N LEU A 217 -13.53 -20.29 15.23
CA LEU A 217 -12.49 -21.02 15.96
C LEU A 217 -13.03 -21.65 17.26
N ASN A 218 -13.86 -20.92 18.00
CA ASN A 218 -14.50 -21.44 19.20
C ASN A 218 -15.47 -22.60 18.86
N SER A 219 -16.23 -22.48 17.76
CA SER A 219 -17.10 -23.56 17.31
C SER A 219 -16.32 -24.82 16.93
N ILE A 220 -15.17 -24.65 16.24
CA ILE A 220 -14.28 -25.76 15.89
C ILE A 220 -13.73 -26.41 17.18
N SER A 221 -13.24 -25.60 18.14
CA SER A 221 -12.73 -26.11 19.42
C SER A 221 -13.76 -26.92 20.18
N MET A 222 -15.02 -26.45 20.22
CA MET A 222 -16.14 -27.20 20.83
C MET A 222 -16.39 -28.54 20.13
N GLN A 223 -16.37 -28.58 18.80
CA GLN A 223 -16.60 -29.82 18.03
C GLN A 223 -15.46 -30.83 18.25
N VAL A 224 -14.20 -30.36 18.32
CA VAL A 224 -13.05 -31.21 18.64
C VAL A 224 -13.18 -31.84 20.03
N LEU A 225 -13.61 -31.05 21.03
CA LEU A 225 -13.86 -31.56 22.39
C LEU A 225 -15.01 -32.59 22.41
N LEU A 226 -16.10 -32.34 21.69
CA LEU A 226 -17.23 -33.27 21.56
C LEU A 226 -16.83 -34.58 20.87
N ALA A 227 -15.81 -34.52 19.96
CA ALA A 227 -15.23 -35.73 19.37
C ALA A 227 -14.26 -36.47 20.33
N GLY A 228 -14.18 -36.07 21.60
CA GLY A 228 -13.35 -36.73 22.62
C GLY A 228 -11.85 -36.51 22.43
N ILE A 229 -11.45 -35.42 21.76
CA ILE A 229 -10.05 -35.03 21.57
C ILE A 229 -9.73 -33.92 22.56
N PRO A 230 -8.84 -34.16 23.55
CA PRO A 230 -8.44 -33.11 24.49
C PRO A 230 -7.58 -32.07 23.77
N CYS A 231 -8.09 -30.86 23.67
CA CYS A 231 -7.38 -29.70 23.08
C CYS A 231 -7.71 -28.43 23.83
N TRP A 232 -6.84 -27.44 23.72
CA TRP A 232 -7.11 -26.08 24.16
C TRP A 232 -7.49 -25.21 22.96
N ASP A 233 -8.33 -24.19 23.16
CA ASP A 233 -8.70 -23.23 22.12
C ASP A 233 -7.47 -22.64 21.42
N ARG A 234 -6.40 -22.37 22.21
CA ARG A 234 -5.12 -21.90 21.68
C ARG A 234 -4.44 -22.86 20.71
N ASP A 235 -4.69 -24.18 20.79
CA ASP A 235 -4.03 -25.15 19.92
C ASP A 235 -4.70 -25.17 18.54
N VAL A 236 -6.02 -25.04 18.48
CA VAL A 236 -6.77 -24.81 17.23
C VAL A 236 -6.34 -23.50 16.59
N LYS A 237 -6.31 -22.42 17.36
CA LYS A 237 -5.90 -21.11 16.87
C LYS A 237 -4.46 -21.12 16.34
N ARG A 238 -3.52 -21.73 17.07
CA ARG A 238 -2.12 -21.86 16.67
C ARG A 238 -1.95 -22.59 15.34
N TYR A 239 -2.71 -23.66 15.11
CA TYR A 239 -2.69 -24.36 13.82
C TYR A 239 -3.23 -23.48 12.71
N VAL A 240 -4.41 -22.88 12.89
CA VAL A 240 -5.08 -22.05 11.88
C VAL A 240 -4.28 -20.78 11.51
N GLU A 241 -3.50 -20.23 12.45
CA GLU A 241 -2.62 -19.09 12.24
C GLU A 241 -1.19 -19.47 11.86
N SER A 242 -0.88 -20.77 11.71
CA SER A 242 0.46 -21.23 11.39
C SER A 242 0.74 -21.24 9.87
N ALA A 243 2.03 -21.29 9.52
CA ALA A 243 2.49 -21.46 8.14
C ALA A 243 2.16 -22.84 7.53
N ALA A 244 1.57 -23.75 8.31
CA ALA A 244 1.06 -25.02 7.81
C ALA A 244 -0.18 -24.86 6.92
N ILE A 245 -0.90 -23.73 7.05
CA ILE A 245 -2.05 -23.44 6.22
C ILE A 245 -1.58 -22.92 4.85
N PRO A 246 -2.00 -23.54 3.73
CA PRO A 246 -1.59 -23.10 2.40
C PRO A 246 -2.07 -21.68 2.11
N SER A 247 -1.15 -20.86 1.67
CA SER A 247 -1.46 -19.47 1.30
C SER A 247 -2.00 -19.42 -0.13
N TYR A 248 -2.91 -18.48 -0.41
CA TYR A 248 -3.39 -18.22 -1.75
C TYR A 248 -3.58 -16.72 -1.99
N HIS A 249 -3.51 -16.35 -3.26
CA HIS A 249 -3.83 -15.01 -3.71
C HIS A 249 -5.07 -15.05 -4.61
N PRO A 250 -6.20 -14.41 -4.23
CA PRO A 250 -7.48 -14.55 -4.94
C PRO A 250 -7.41 -14.27 -6.44
N PHE A 251 -6.73 -13.18 -6.83
CA PHE A 251 -6.60 -12.80 -8.24
C PHE A 251 -5.72 -13.79 -9.02
N THR A 252 -4.58 -14.19 -8.45
CA THR A 252 -3.69 -15.16 -9.08
C THR A 252 -4.39 -16.49 -9.28
N GLN A 253 -5.11 -16.97 -8.26
CA GLN A 253 -5.88 -18.19 -8.35
C GLN A 253 -6.97 -18.10 -9.43
N TYR A 254 -7.71 -16.99 -9.47
CA TYR A 254 -8.72 -16.76 -10.50
C TYR A 254 -8.11 -16.81 -11.91
N MET A 255 -7.00 -16.09 -12.14
CA MET A 255 -6.33 -16.05 -13.44
C MET A 255 -5.74 -17.40 -13.87
N GLN A 256 -5.32 -18.24 -12.92
CA GLN A 256 -4.81 -19.59 -13.19
C GLN A 256 -5.93 -20.58 -13.57
N GLN A 257 -7.13 -20.37 -13.07
CA GLN A 257 -8.29 -21.26 -13.29
C GLN A 257 -9.10 -20.91 -14.55
N LEU A 258 -8.72 -19.84 -15.27
CA LEU A 258 -9.41 -19.45 -16.49
C LEU A 258 -9.26 -20.52 -17.58
N PRO A 259 -10.35 -20.77 -18.37
CA PRO A 259 -10.27 -21.59 -19.55
C PRO A 259 -9.44 -20.92 -20.66
N GLU A 260 -9.15 -21.66 -21.72
CA GLU A 260 -8.63 -21.07 -22.93
C GLU A 260 -9.63 -20.09 -23.56
N TRP A 261 -9.12 -19.02 -24.16
CA TRP A 261 -9.95 -18.04 -24.84
C TRP A 261 -10.57 -18.60 -26.12
N ASP A 262 -11.84 -18.38 -26.30
CA ASP A 262 -12.62 -18.88 -27.45
C ASP A 262 -12.51 -18.01 -28.74
N GLY A 263 -11.66 -16.97 -28.72
CA GLY A 263 -11.42 -16.08 -29.86
C GLY A 263 -12.46 -14.95 -30.03
N VAL A 264 -13.45 -14.83 -29.16
CA VAL A 264 -14.49 -13.77 -29.25
C VAL A 264 -14.07 -12.54 -28.46
N ASP A 265 -14.06 -11.37 -29.09
CA ASP A 265 -13.75 -10.09 -28.45
C ASP A 265 -14.91 -9.59 -27.58
N ARG A 266 -14.76 -9.76 -26.29
CA ARG A 266 -15.72 -9.33 -25.26
C ARG A 266 -15.37 -7.99 -24.65
N VAL A 267 -14.11 -7.60 -24.71
CA VAL A 267 -13.64 -6.33 -24.13
C VAL A 267 -14.20 -5.16 -24.92
N THR A 268 -14.13 -5.21 -26.24
CA THR A 268 -14.75 -4.21 -27.13
C THR A 268 -16.26 -4.14 -26.91
N SER A 269 -16.94 -5.29 -26.87
CA SER A 269 -18.39 -5.33 -26.61
C SER A 269 -18.77 -4.73 -25.26
N LEU A 270 -17.94 -4.94 -24.22
CA LEU A 270 -18.15 -4.37 -22.90
C LEU A 270 -17.91 -2.84 -22.88
N ALA A 271 -16.87 -2.36 -23.56
CA ALA A 271 -16.60 -0.93 -23.72
C ALA A 271 -17.76 -0.20 -24.43
N GLN A 272 -18.31 -0.81 -25.47
CA GLN A 272 -19.41 -0.26 -26.27
C GLN A 272 -20.73 -0.11 -25.51
N ARG A 273 -20.89 -0.78 -24.36
CA ARG A 273 -22.03 -0.52 -23.45
C ARG A 273 -22.02 0.91 -22.90
N VAL A 274 -20.85 1.53 -22.81
CA VAL A 274 -20.66 2.89 -22.29
C VAL A 274 -20.66 3.91 -23.43
N SER A 275 -19.84 3.70 -24.45
CA SER A 275 -19.73 4.56 -25.63
C SER A 275 -19.11 3.79 -26.79
N THR A 276 -19.54 4.13 -28.01
CA THR A 276 -18.97 3.60 -29.27
C THR A 276 -17.81 4.43 -29.80
N ASP A 277 -17.40 5.47 -29.07
CA ASP A 277 -16.24 6.29 -29.44
C ASP A 277 -14.96 5.42 -29.52
N ASP A 278 -14.25 5.52 -30.64
CA ASP A 278 -13.08 4.69 -30.92
C ASP A 278 -11.94 4.92 -29.92
N LEU A 279 -11.70 6.16 -29.49
CA LEU A 279 -10.70 6.46 -28.50
C LEU A 279 -11.06 5.83 -27.15
N TRP A 280 -12.33 5.90 -26.75
CA TRP A 280 -12.82 5.25 -25.55
C TRP A 280 -12.62 3.73 -25.61
N VAL A 281 -13.09 3.07 -26.67
CA VAL A 281 -13.02 1.61 -26.83
C VAL A 281 -11.58 1.11 -26.74
N ARG A 282 -10.66 1.73 -27.49
CA ARG A 282 -9.24 1.38 -27.48
C ARG A 282 -8.59 1.64 -26.11
N SER A 283 -8.92 2.77 -25.48
CA SER A 283 -8.35 3.15 -24.19
C SER A 283 -8.88 2.28 -23.05
N PHE A 284 -10.17 1.93 -23.08
CA PHE A 284 -10.77 1.00 -22.13
C PHE A 284 -10.14 -0.40 -22.24
N HIS A 285 -9.96 -0.90 -23.46
CA HIS A 285 -9.28 -2.17 -23.70
C HIS A 285 -7.86 -2.15 -23.10
N ARG A 286 -7.09 -1.12 -23.39
CA ARG A 286 -5.72 -0.94 -22.84
C ARG A 286 -5.72 -0.87 -21.32
N TRP A 287 -6.68 -0.19 -20.72
CA TRP A 287 -6.83 -0.11 -19.28
C TRP A 287 -7.21 -1.46 -18.66
N MET A 288 -8.09 -2.24 -19.28
CA MET A 288 -8.41 -3.61 -18.85
C MET A 288 -7.20 -4.54 -18.93
N LEU A 289 -6.38 -4.43 -19.99
CA LEU A 289 -5.09 -5.15 -20.07
C LEU A 289 -4.15 -4.76 -18.93
N ALA A 290 -4.02 -3.47 -18.63
CA ALA A 290 -3.19 -2.98 -17.54
C ALA A 290 -3.68 -3.48 -16.17
N THR A 291 -4.99 -3.52 -15.96
CA THR A 291 -5.63 -4.07 -14.75
C THR A 291 -5.33 -5.56 -14.61
N THR A 292 -5.52 -6.32 -15.67
CA THR A 292 -5.28 -7.77 -15.69
C THR A 292 -3.79 -8.10 -15.52
N ALA A 293 -2.91 -7.36 -16.18
CA ALA A 293 -1.45 -7.51 -16.01
C ALA A 293 -1.03 -7.29 -14.55
N GLN A 294 -1.64 -6.30 -13.88
CA GLN A 294 -1.37 -6.02 -12.48
C GLN A 294 -1.80 -7.17 -11.56
N TRP A 295 -2.90 -7.87 -11.87
CA TRP A 295 -3.37 -9.05 -11.13
C TRP A 295 -2.54 -10.30 -11.41
N MET A 296 -2.03 -10.46 -12.64
CA MET A 296 -1.18 -11.60 -13.04
C MET A 296 0.25 -11.48 -12.48
N ASN A 297 0.80 -10.28 -12.41
CA ASN A 297 2.20 -10.02 -12.05
C ASN A 297 2.39 -9.80 -10.54
N VAL A 298 1.53 -10.36 -9.72
CA VAL A 298 1.68 -10.29 -8.27
C VAL A 298 2.96 -11.00 -7.85
N GLY A 299 3.92 -10.22 -7.38
CA GLY A 299 5.26 -10.72 -7.00
C GLY A 299 6.36 -10.48 -8.05
N ASP A 300 6.06 -10.10 -9.28
CA ASP A 300 7.07 -9.75 -10.28
C ASP A 300 7.77 -8.42 -9.95
N ALA A 301 9.11 -8.43 -9.98
CA ALA A 301 9.92 -7.23 -9.76
C ALA A 301 9.74 -6.18 -10.88
N LYS A 302 9.23 -6.58 -12.05
CA LYS A 302 8.98 -5.70 -13.21
C LYS A 302 7.55 -5.19 -13.31
N GLN A 303 6.72 -5.42 -12.30
CA GLN A 303 5.34 -4.96 -12.29
C GLN A 303 5.27 -3.44 -12.47
N ARG A 304 4.45 -2.99 -13.43
CA ARG A 304 4.13 -1.57 -13.64
C ARG A 304 2.75 -1.27 -13.08
N ALA A 305 2.65 -0.16 -12.36
CA ALA A 305 1.36 0.29 -11.88
C ALA A 305 0.45 0.74 -13.03
N ASN A 306 -0.82 0.33 -13.01
CA ASN A 306 -1.85 0.92 -13.87
C ASN A 306 -2.14 2.35 -13.40
N SER A 307 -1.45 3.32 -14.02
CA SER A 307 -1.49 4.73 -13.62
C SER A 307 -2.62 5.53 -14.28
N VAL A 308 -3.51 4.87 -15.01
CA VAL A 308 -4.63 5.49 -15.73
C VAL A 308 -5.95 5.00 -15.15
N ALA A 309 -6.96 5.87 -15.13
CA ALA A 309 -8.30 5.59 -14.65
C ALA A 309 -9.36 6.07 -15.64
N PRO A 310 -10.28 5.23 -16.10
CA PRO A 310 -11.49 5.65 -16.79
C PRO A 310 -12.39 6.48 -15.87
N LEU A 311 -12.99 7.55 -16.41
CA LEU A 311 -13.97 8.38 -15.71
C LEU A 311 -15.25 8.45 -16.54
N LEU A 312 -16.32 7.87 -16.02
CA LEU A 312 -17.64 7.86 -16.63
C LEU A 312 -18.38 9.15 -16.25
N VAL A 313 -18.57 10.04 -17.20
CA VAL A 313 -19.08 11.39 -16.98
C VAL A 313 -20.49 11.52 -17.53
N SER A 314 -21.43 12.04 -16.74
CA SER A 314 -22.75 12.42 -17.23
C SER A 314 -23.42 13.38 -16.24
N THR A 315 -24.03 14.43 -16.74
CA THR A 315 -24.86 15.35 -15.92
C THR A 315 -26.20 14.70 -15.52
N ARG A 316 -26.63 13.64 -16.23
CA ARG A 316 -27.81 12.86 -15.88
C ARG A 316 -27.47 11.77 -14.87
N GLN A 317 -28.30 11.63 -13.85
CA GLN A 317 -28.20 10.56 -12.87
C GLN A 317 -28.95 9.30 -13.33
N GLY A 318 -28.65 8.15 -12.71
CA GLY A 318 -29.36 6.90 -12.98
C GLY A 318 -28.99 6.19 -14.29
N LEU A 319 -27.93 6.61 -14.98
CA LEU A 319 -27.47 5.96 -16.22
C LEU A 319 -26.67 4.66 -16.00
N GLY A 320 -26.53 4.17 -14.76
CA GLY A 320 -25.84 2.91 -14.48
C GLY A 320 -24.33 3.01 -14.32
N LYS A 321 -23.73 4.22 -14.22
CA LYS A 321 -22.27 4.43 -14.13
C LYS A 321 -21.61 3.61 -13.01
N SER A 322 -22.02 3.80 -11.76
CA SER A 322 -21.42 3.09 -10.60
C SER A 322 -21.73 1.58 -10.64
N THR A 323 -22.92 1.20 -11.15
CA THR A 323 -23.27 -0.20 -11.37
C THR A 323 -22.33 -0.87 -12.37
N PHE A 324 -22.04 -0.20 -13.51
CA PHE A 324 -21.09 -0.69 -14.49
C PHE A 324 -19.69 -0.86 -13.91
N CYS A 325 -19.20 0.12 -13.12
CA CYS A 325 -17.91 0.01 -12.45
C CYS A 325 -17.83 -1.24 -11.57
N ARG A 326 -18.89 -1.54 -10.84
CA ARG A 326 -18.97 -2.74 -9.97
C ARG A 326 -19.01 -4.03 -10.80
N LEU A 327 -19.70 -4.05 -11.93
CA LEU A 327 -19.80 -5.22 -12.81
C LEU A 327 -18.48 -5.60 -13.49
N LEU A 328 -17.43 -4.79 -13.43
CA LEU A 328 -16.14 -5.15 -14.03
C LEU A 328 -15.44 -6.28 -13.27
N LEU A 329 -15.69 -6.47 -11.98
CA LEU A 329 -15.14 -7.60 -11.25
C LEU A 329 -16.03 -8.84 -11.35
N PRO A 330 -15.43 -10.04 -11.52
CA PRO A 330 -16.18 -11.30 -11.43
C PRO A 330 -16.85 -11.46 -10.07
N THR A 331 -17.96 -12.17 -10.02
CA THR A 331 -18.73 -12.38 -8.79
C THR A 331 -17.88 -12.94 -7.63
N CYS A 332 -16.94 -13.85 -7.94
CA CYS A 332 -16.05 -14.44 -6.92
C CYS A 332 -14.98 -13.46 -6.39
N LEU A 333 -14.79 -12.30 -7.03
CA LEU A 333 -13.84 -11.26 -6.63
C LEU A 333 -14.55 -9.96 -6.19
N GLN A 334 -15.86 -9.96 -6.05
CA GLN A 334 -16.65 -8.75 -5.70
C GLN A 334 -16.27 -8.17 -4.34
N ASP A 335 -15.82 -8.97 -3.39
CA ASP A 335 -15.33 -8.51 -2.08
C ASP A 335 -14.07 -7.63 -2.18
N TYR A 336 -13.40 -7.66 -3.33
CA TYR A 336 -12.23 -6.84 -3.63
C TYR A 336 -12.54 -5.60 -4.48
N PHE A 337 -13.81 -5.21 -4.55
CA PHE A 337 -14.27 -3.93 -5.07
C PHE A 337 -14.57 -2.97 -3.93
N THR A 338 -14.24 -1.68 -4.09
CA THR A 338 -14.63 -0.66 -3.11
C THR A 338 -14.93 0.68 -3.78
N GLU A 339 -15.91 1.39 -3.25
CA GLU A 339 -16.23 2.78 -3.59
C GLU A 339 -15.75 3.75 -2.50
N SER A 340 -15.36 3.20 -1.35
CA SER A 340 -14.84 3.98 -0.24
C SER A 340 -13.33 4.15 -0.40
N PHE A 341 -12.86 5.33 -0.82
CA PHE A 341 -11.45 5.65 -0.92
C PHE A 341 -11.15 7.02 -0.33
N ASP A 342 -10.54 7.01 0.86
CA ASP A 342 -10.24 8.23 1.60
C ASP A 342 -8.76 8.61 1.46
N LEU A 343 -8.51 9.79 0.90
CA LEU A 343 -7.17 10.38 0.74
C LEU A 343 -6.70 11.15 1.98
N THR A 344 -7.53 11.30 3.02
CA THR A 344 -7.12 12.00 4.24
C THR A 344 -6.19 11.15 5.09
N ASN A 345 -6.29 9.83 4.99
CA ASN A 345 -5.45 8.86 5.68
C ASN A 345 -4.56 8.09 4.67
N PRO A 346 -3.29 8.48 4.50
CA PRO A 346 -2.38 7.83 3.55
C PRO A 346 -2.22 6.33 3.78
N SER A 347 -2.04 5.90 5.04
CA SER A 347 -1.87 4.48 5.35
C SER A 347 -3.11 3.65 5.02
N ALA A 348 -4.32 4.19 5.25
CA ALA A 348 -5.56 3.52 4.87
C ALA A 348 -5.72 3.44 3.35
N ALA A 349 -5.32 4.50 2.61
CA ALA A 349 -5.32 4.50 1.16
C ALA A 349 -4.35 3.46 0.59
N GLU A 350 -3.11 3.40 1.09
CA GLU A 350 -2.11 2.41 0.69
C GLU A 350 -2.57 0.97 0.98
N ASN A 351 -3.16 0.72 2.16
CA ASN A 351 -3.72 -0.59 2.49
C ASN A 351 -4.80 -1.01 1.47
N LYS A 352 -5.67 -0.09 1.03
CA LYS A 352 -6.67 -0.38 0.01
C LYS A 352 -6.04 -0.70 -1.35
N LEU A 353 -4.95 -0.02 -1.72
CA LEU A 353 -4.23 -0.31 -2.96
C LEU A 353 -3.64 -1.73 -3.01
N ALA A 354 -3.27 -2.30 -1.87
CA ALA A 354 -2.75 -3.66 -1.78
C ALA A 354 -3.84 -4.72 -1.58
N SER A 355 -5.04 -4.34 -1.12
CA SER A 355 -6.08 -5.29 -0.70
C SER A 355 -7.26 -5.39 -1.66
N PHE A 356 -7.48 -4.38 -2.50
CA PHE A 356 -8.59 -4.34 -3.46
C PHE A 356 -8.06 -4.44 -4.89
N GLY A 357 -8.83 -5.09 -5.78
CA GLY A 357 -8.50 -5.20 -7.20
C GLY A 357 -8.97 -4.01 -8.01
N LEU A 358 -10.10 -3.41 -7.61
CA LEU A 358 -10.68 -2.26 -8.28
C LEU A 358 -11.26 -1.27 -7.27
N ILE A 359 -10.88 0.00 -7.42
CA ILE A 359 -11.36 1.11 -6.59
C ILE A 359 -12.16 2.05 -7.49
N ASN A 360 -13.44 2.23 -7.19
CA ASN A 360 -14.26 3.23 -7.85
C ASN A 360 -14.19 4.56 -7.11
N LEU A 361 -13.68 5.59 -7.77
CA LEU A 361 -13.70 6.97 -7.31
C LEU A 361 -15.08 7.56 -7.64
N ASP A 362 -16.09 7.18 -6.84
CA ASP A 362 -17.44 7.67 -7.04
C ASP A 362 -17.52 9.16 -6.76
N GLU A 363 -18.31 9.89 -7.55
CA GLU A 363 -18.40 11.36 -7.47
C GLU A 363 -17.02 12.06 -7.50
N PHE A 364 -16.17 11.67 -8.46
CA PHE A 364 -14.81 12.20 -8.63
C PHE A 364 -14.74 13.73 -8.62
N ASP A 365 -15.78 14.41 -9.11
CA ASP A 365 -15.91 15.87 -9.12
C ASP A 365 -15.96 16.50 -7.71
N ARG A 366 -16.27 15.74 -6.68
CA ARG A 366 -16.25 16.18 -5.27
C ARG A 366 -14.87 16.07 -4.62
N LEU A 367 -13.91 15.44 -5.30
CA LEU A 367 -12.56 15.30 -4.77
C LEU A 367 -11.90 16.69 -4.64
N PRO A 368 -11.41 17.08 -3.45
CA PRO A 368 -10.74 18.36 -3.29
C PRO A 368 -9.53 18.50 -4.21
N VAL A 369 -9.42 19.63 -4.91
CA VAL A 369 -8.30 19.91 -5.85
C VAL A 369 -6.94 19.72 -5.19
N GLY A 370 -6.79 20.09 -3.92
CA GLY A 370 -5.56 19.91 -3.15
C GLY A 370 -5.17 18.43 -2.91
N ARG A 371 -6.09 17.48 -3.07
CA ARG A 371 -5.82 16.04 -2.96
C ARG A 371 -5.43 15.37 -4.28
N MET A 372 -5.64 16.06 -5.38
CA MET A 372 -5.33 15.53 -6.71
C MET A 372 -3.85 15.11 -6.89
N PRO A 373 -2.85 15.87 -6.40
CA PRO A 373 -1.45 15.43 -6.47
C PRO A 373 -1.19 14.13 -5.70
N GLN A 374 -1.83 13.96 -4.54
CA GLN A 374 -1.73 12.74 -3.75
C GLN A 374 -2.34 11.53 -4.49
N LEU A 375 -3.54 11.68 -5.06
CA LEU A 375 -4.16 10.63 -5.88
C LEU A 375 -3.24 10.24 -7.05
N LYS A 376 -2.72 11.22 -7.79
CA LYS A 376 -1.80 10.98 -8.92
C LYS A 376 -0.53 10.26 -8.51
N ASN A 377 0.00 10.52 -7.32
CA ASN A 377 1.13 9.81 -6.75
C ASN A 377 0.76 8.34 -6.44
N LEU A 378 -0.36 8.12 -5.75
CA LEU A 378 -0.87 6.78 -5.43
C LEU A 378 -1.14 5.95 -6.71
N MET A 379 -1.61 6.58 -7.80
CA MET A 379 -1.80 5.92 -9.09
C MET A 379 -0.49 5.44 -9.75
N GLN A 380 0.65 5.97 -9.37
CA GLN A 380 1.96 5.61 -9.92
C GLN A 380 2.77 4.63 -9.06
N MET A 381 2.34 4.42 -7.82
CA MET A 381 3.02 3.50 -6.91
C MET A 381 2.90 2.06 -7.44
N GLU A 382 4.02 1.39 -7.60
CA GLU A 382 4.11 -0.02 -7.98
C GLU A 382 4.17 -0.92 -6.74
N ARG A 383 4.85 -0.47 -5.71
CA ARG A 383 5.02 -1.14 -4.42
C ARG A 383 4.63 -0.22 -3.28
N LEU A 384 4.09 -0.82 -2.25
CA LEU A 384 3.56 -0.15 -1.07
C LEU A 384 4.27 -0.70 0.15
N HIS A 385 4.61 0.17 1.10
CA HIS A 385 5.18 -0.25 2.38
C HIS A 385 4.09 -0.24 3.45
N ILE A 386 3.46 -1.38 3.64
CA ILE A 386 2.28 -1.50 4.50
C ILE A 386 2.65 -2.16 5.82
N ARG A 387 2.28 -1.51 6.91
CA ARG A 387 2.29 -2.12 8.23
C ARG A 387 0.90 -2.66 8.54
N ARG A 388 0.75 -3.97 8.48
CA ARG A 388 -0.49 -4.65 8.86
C ARG A 388 -0.69 -4.64 10.38
N ALA A 389 -1.95 -4.70 10.81
CA ALA A 389 -2.26 -4.77 12.23
C ALA A 389 -1.55 -5.98 12.87
N TYR A 390 -0.98 -5.78 14.05
CA TYR A 390 -0.22 -6.79 14.82
C TYR A 390 1.11 -7.26 14.22
N LYS A 391 1.57 -6.71 13.07
CA LYS A 391 2.93 -6.97 12.58
C LYS A 391 3.89 -5.87 13.03
N HIS A 392 5.08 -6.27 13.46
CA HIS A 392 6.11 -5.36 13.99
C HIS A 392 6.82 -4.57 12.87
N SER A 393 6.92 -5.13 11.67
CA SER A 393 7.58 -4.51 10.51
C SER A 393 6.60 -4.22 9.37
N GLY A 394 6.89 -3.18 8.58
CA GLY A 394 6.21 -2.96 7.31
C GLY A 394 6.70 -3.97 6.27
N GLU A 395 5.79 -4.47 5.46
CA GLU A 395 6.07 -5.36 4.34
C GLU A 395 5.97 -4.58 3.02
N PRO A 396 6.91 -4.79 2.08
CA PRO A 396 6.75 -4.30 0.72
C PRO A 396 5.73 -5.18 0.00
N LEU A 397 4.53 -4.65 -0.24
CA LEU A 397 3.48 -5.36 -0.96
C LEU A 397 3.33 -4.79 -2.38
N PRO A 398 3.03 -5.62 -3.38
CA PRO A 398 2.69 -5.13 -4.70
C PRO A 398 1.34 -4.41 -4.66
N ARG A 399 1.20 -3.36 -5.45
CA ARG A 399 -0.11 -2.76 -5.69
C ARG A 399 -0.90 -3.62 -6.66
N ILE A 400 -2.14 -3.96 -6.30
CA ILE A 400 -3.07 -4.73 -7.14
C ILE A 400 -4.26 -3.89 -7.62
N ALA A 401 -4.59 -2.80 -6.92
CA ALA A 401 -5.73 -1.97 -7.24
C ALA A 401 -5.53 -1.17 -8.53
N SER A 402 -6.48 -1.23 -9.43
CA SER A 402 -6.70 -0.25 -10.49
C SER A 402 -7.81 0.71 -10.10
N PHE A 403 -7.83 1.89 -10.73
CA PHE A 403 -8.85 2.90 -10.49
C PHE A 403 -9.81 3.01 -11.67
N ILE A 404 -11.05 3.26 -11.35
CA ILE A 404 -12.11 3.75 -12.24
C ILE A 404 -12.87 4.83 -11.48
N GLY A 405 -13.66 5.66 -12.14
CA GLY A 405 -14.44 6.66 -11.43
C GLY A 405 -15.69 7.10 -12.17
N THR A 406 -16.55 7.79 -11.44
CA THR A 406 -17.77 8.39 -11.98
C THR A 406 -17.83 9.88 -11.65
N SER A 407 -18.50 10.67 -12.50
CA SER A 407 -18.76 12.08 -12.24
C SER A 407 -20.16 12.46 -12.72
N ASN A 408 -20.79 13.36 -11.97
CA ASN A 408 -22.05 14.00 -12.35
C ASN A 408 -21.83 15.40 -12.93
N ARG A 409 -20.57 15.81 -13.09
CA ARG A 409 -20.19 17.09 -13.70
C ARG A 409 -19.26 16.85 -14.87
N ARG A 410 -19.46 17.61 -15.95
CA ARG A 410 -18.60 17.58 -17.12
C ARG A 410 -17.28 18.31 -16.85
N ASP A 411 -17.32 19.41 -16.11
CA ASP A 411 -16.19 20.25 -15.73
C ASP A 411 -15.43 19.70 -14.50
N LEU A 412 -14.81 18.53 -14.63
CA LEU A 412 -14.21 17.80 -13.50
C LEU A 412 -12.68 17.90 -13.42
N LEU A 413 -12.01 18.21 -14.51
CA LEU A 413 -10.55 18.30 -14.55
C LEU A 413 -10.08 19.73 -14.29
N THR A 414 -9.09 19.87 -13.39
CA THR A 414 -8.53 21.18 -13.02
C THR A 414 -7.06 21.37 -13.43
N ASP A 415 -6.33 20.27 -13.70
CA ASP A 415 -4.90 20.31 -14.02
C ASP A 415 -4.65 19.69 -15.40
N ARG A 416 -4.32 20.54 -16.38
CA ARG A 416 -4.05 20.14 -17.76
C ARG A 416 -2.81 19.25 -17.89
N SER A 417 -1.80 19.46 -17.03
CA SER A 417 -0.52 18.74 -17.13
C SER A 417 -0.61 17.27 -16.71
N GLY A 418 -1.59 16.92 -15.91
CA GLY A 418 -1.73 15.57 -15.32
C GLY A 418 -2.95 14.78 -15.81
N SER A 419 -3.75 15.32 -16.72
CA SER A 419 -5.01 14.73 -17.19
C SER A 419 -4.84 13.48 -18.04
N ARG A 420 -3.68 13.24 -18.61
CA ARG A 420 -3.35 12.01 -19.34
C ARG A 420 -3.59 10.71 -18.54
N ARG A 421 -3.75 10.85 -17.21
CA ARG A 421 -4.08 9.72 -16.32
C ARG A 421 -5.57 9.40 -16.25
N PHE A 422 -6.42 10.23 -16.87
CA PHE A 422 -7.85 10.05 -16.81
C PHE A 422 -8.40 9.89 -18.22
N ILE A 423 -9.14 8.80 -18.47
CA ILE A 423 -9.85 8.56 -19.72
C ILE A 423 -11.28 9.01 -19.49
N CYS A 424 -11.58 10.29 -19.76
CA CYS A 424 -12.92 10.81 -19.61
C CYS A 424 -13.79 10.40 -20.80
N VAL A 425 -14.97 9.85 -20.52
CA VAL A 425 -15.98 9.49 -21.51
C VAL A 425 -17.34 10.03 -21.08
N GLU A 426 -18.05 10.69 -22.00
CA GLU A 426 -19.39 11.14 -21.75
C GLU A 426 -20.39 9.98 -21.95
N VAL A 427 -21.18 9.70 -20.92
CA VAL A 427 -22.23 8.68 -20.95
C VAL A 427 -23.53 9.34 -21.38
N GLU A 428 -23.92 9.17 -22.63
CA GLU A 428 -25.11 9.79 -23.22
C GLU A 428 -26.38 8.98 -22.97
N HIS A 429 -26.25 7.66 -22.86
CA HIS A 429 -27.35 6.72 -22.76
C HIS A 429 -27.24 5.87 -21.49
N SER A 430 -28.34 5.20 -21.11
CA SER A 430 -28.31 4.22 -20.03
C SER A 430 -27.39 3.06 -20.41
N ILE A 431 -26.44 2.75 -19.53
CA ILE A 431 -25.49 1.64 -19.71
C ILE A 431 -26.24 0.33 -19.51
N ASP A 432 -26.08 -0.62 -20.42
CA ASP A 432 -26.64 -1.95 -20.21
C ASP A 432 -25.85 -2.70 -19.12
N CYS A 433 -26.43 -2.72 -17.93
CA CYS A 433 -25.95 -3.46 -16.77
C CYS A 433 -26.69 -4.78 -16.57
N SER A 434 -27.67 -5.11 -17.41
CA SER A 434 -28.54 -6.29 -17.25
C SER A 434 -28.01 -7.50 -18.01
N THR A 435 -27.38 -7.29 -19.16
CA THR A 435 -26.80 -8.39 -19.96
C THR A 435 -25.63 -9.02 -19.20
N PRO A 436 -25.68 -10.35 -18.93
CA PRO A 436 -24.63 -11.05 -18.22
C PRO A 436 -23.26 -10.91 -18.90
N ILE A 437 -22.21 -10.83 -18.07
CA ILE A 437 -20.83 -10.80 -18.55
C ILE A 437 -20.25 -12.21 -18.41
N ALA A 438 -19.73 -12.77 -19.48
CA ALA A 438 -19.01 -14.02 -19.47
C ALA A 438 -17.58 -13.80 -18.94
N TYR A 439 -17.47 -13.61 -17.61
CA TYR A 439 -16.22 -13.20 -16.96
C TYR A 439 -15.03 -14.12 -17.25
N GLU A 440 -15.26 -15.43 -17.27
CA GLU A 440 -14.18 -16.38 -17.52
C GLU A 440 -13.57 -16.16 -18.90
N GLN A 441 -14.40 -15.96 -19.93
CA GLN A 441 -13.93 -15.70 -21.29
C GLN A 441 -13.43 -14.26 -21.49
N LEU A 442 -14.00 -13.28 -20.80
CA LEU A 442 -13.52 -11.89 -20.82
C LEU A 442 -12.08 -11.80 -20.30
N TYR A 443 -11.82 -12.42 -19.15
CA TYR A 443 -10.47 -12.40 -18.56
C TYR A 443 -9.52 -13.41 -19.23
N ALA A 444 -10.04 -14.50 -19.83
CA ALA A 444 -9.25 -15.39 -20.68
C ALA A 444 -8.73 -14.67 -21.92
N GLN A 445 -9.55 -13.81 -22.56
CA GLN A 445 -9.13 -12.92 -23.65
C GLN A 445 -7.95 -12.03 -23.22
N LEU A 446 -8.12 -11.28 -22.12
CA LEU A 446 -7.09 -10.35 -21.64
C LEU A 446 -5.79 -11.07 -21.23
N LYS A 447 -5.92 -12.24 -20.60
CA LYS A 447 -4.78 -13.10 -20.26
C LYS A 447 -4.05 -13.56 -21.52
N HIS A 448 -4.78 -14.09 -22.50
CA HIS A 448 -4.23 -14.54 -23.77
C HIS A 448 -3.48 -13.43 -24.50
N GLU A 449 -4.08 -12.23 -24.61
CA GLU A 449 -3.46 -11.08 -25.25
C GLU A 449 -2.15 -10.67 -24.54
N LEU A 450 -2.10 -10.67 -23.20
CA LEU A 450 -0.90 -10.37 -22.42
C LEU A 450 0.19 -11.43 -22.61
N GLU A 451 -0.17 -12.71 -22.61
CA GLU A 451 0.77 -13.83 -22.82
C GLU A 451 1.35 -13.82 -24.25
N HIS A 452 0.62 -13.26 -25.23
CA HIS A 452 1.08 -13.08 -26.62
C HIS A 452 1.78 -11.74 -26.86
N GLY A 453 2.06 -10.98 -25.80
CA GLY A 453 2.91 -9.81 -25.86
C GLY A 453 2.17 -8.50 -26.11
N GLU A 454 0.81 -8.48 -26.00
CA GLU A 454 0.08 -7.24 -26.03
C GLU A 454 0.50 -6.31 -24.88
N ARG A 455 0.64 -5.03 -25.23
CA ARG A 455 1.12 -4.01 -24.33
C ARG A 455 0.04 -3.59 -23.33
N SER A 456 0.39 -3.59 -22.04
CA SER A 456 -0.51 -3.18 -20.95
C SER A 456 -0.35 -1.71 -20.49
N TRP A 457 0.45 -0.89 -21.18
CA TRP A 457 0.69 0.51 -20.82
C TRP A 457 0.40 1.44 -22.01
N PHE A 458 0.07 2.69 -21.71
CA PHE A 458 -0.18 3.72 -22.72
C PHE A 458 1.13 4.29 -23.26
N SER A 459 1.21 4.44 -24.59
CA SER A 459 2.31 5.15 -25.26
C SER A 459 2.14 6.65 -25.12
N LYS A 460 3.20 7.42 -25.35
CA LYS A 460 3.15 8.88 -25.36
C LYS A 460 2.14 9.44 -26.35
N LYS A 461 1.91 8.75 -27.48
CA LYS A 461 0.92 9.14 -28.49
C LYS A 461 -0.49 8.96 -27.93
N GLU A 462 -0.81 7.80 -27.37
CA GLU A 462 -2.11 7.53 -26.74
C GLU A 462 -2.37 8.46 -25.55
N GLU A 463 -1.36 8.73 -24.72
CA GLU A 463 -1.47 9.73 -23.64
C GLU A 463 -1.80 11.13 -24.18
N ALA A 464 -1.23 11.53 -25.32
CA ALA A 464 -1.53 12.83 -25.95
C ALA A 464 -2.94 12.86 -26.54
N GLU A 465 -3.41 11.78 -27.19
CA GLU A 465 -4.78 11.65 -27.70
C GLU A 465 -5.80 11.74 -26.55
N ILE A 466 -5.57 11.03 -25.43
CA ILE A 466 -6.40 11.13 -24.22
C ILE A 466 -6.41 12.55 -23.68
N GLN A 467 -5.25 13.19 -23.61
CA GLN A 467 -5.13 14.56 -23.11
C GLN A 467 -5.89 15.57 -23.98
N GLN A 468 -5.85 15.40 -25.31
CA GLN A 468 -6.60 16.22 -26.25
C GLN A 468 -8.12 16.01 -26.08
N ALA A 469 -8.60 14.77 -25.98
CA ALA A 469 -10.00 14.47 -25.75
C ALA A 469 -10.52 15.03 -24.42
N ASN A 470 -9.66 15.06 -23.42
CA ASN A 470 -9.97 15.62 -22.11
C ASN A 470 -10.18 17.15 -22.09
N GLU A 471 -9.88 17.86 -23.19
CA GLU A 471 -10.10 19.32 -23.25
C GLU A 471 -11.55 19.71 -22.99
N ALA A 472 -12.49 18.86 -23.40
CA ALA A 472 -13.92 19.06 -23.17
C ALA A 472 -14.36 18.94 -21.70
N PHE A 473 -13.51 18.40 -20.84
CA PHE A 473 -13.82 18.09 -19.42
C PHE A 473 -13.06 18.99 -18.42
N TYR A 474 -12.34 20.00 -18.92
CA TYR A 474 -11.68 20.94 -18.03
C TYR A 474 -12.65 21.96 -17.48
N ARG A 475 -12.48 22.23 -16.20
CA ARG A 475 -13.15 23.33 -15.55
C ARG A 475 -12.55 24.65 -16.03
N THR A 476 -13.34 25.46 -16.68
CA THR A 476 -12.97 26.84 -16.99
C THR A 476 -12.94 27.67 -15.71
N THR A 477 -11.84 28.33 -15.45
CA THR A 477 -11.76 29.24 -14.30
C THR A 477 -12.38 30.59 -14.67
N PRO A 478 -12.93 31.35 -13.70
CA PRO A 478 -13.43 32.69 -14.00
C PRO A 478 -12.39 33.61 -14.66
N ALA A 479 -11.11 33.39 -14.36
CA ALA A 479 -10.00 34.10 -15.00
C ALA A 479 -9.83 33.71 -16.47
N GLU A 480 -10.05 32.43 -16.83
CA GLU A 480 -10.02 31.96 -18.22
C GLU A 480 -11.23 32.48 -19.00
N GLU A 481 -12.41 32.49 -18.40
CA GLU A 481 -13.62 33.02 -19.04
C GLU A 481 -13.44 34.49 -19.44
N ILE A 482 -13.05 35.33 -18.49
CA ILE A 482 -12.82 36.76 -18.75
C ILE A 482 -11.67 36.96 -19.74
N LEU A 483 -10.61 36.16 -19.63
CA LEU A 483 -9.51 36.20 -20.59
C LEU A 483 -10.03 35.90 -22.00
N GLY A 484 -10.82 34.83 -22.15
CA GLY A 484 -11.39 34.41 -23.43
C GLY A 484 -12.42 35.40 -23.99
N GLU A 485 -13.17 36.08 -23.12
CA GLU A 485 -14.12 37.15 -23.53
C GLU A 485 -13.40 38.41 -23.99
N THR A 486 -12.27 38.75 -23.35
CA THR A 486 -11.58 40.04 -23.62
C THR A 486 -10.50 39.91 -24.68
N PHE A 487 -9.80 38.79 -24.74
CA PHE A 487 -8.67 38.58 -25.61
C PHE A 487 -8.79 37.30 -26.44
N ALA A 488 -8.34 37.35 -27.67
CA ALA A 488 -8.04 36.18 -28.51
C ALA A 488 -6.53 36.07 -28.70
N LEU A 489 -6.01 34.86 -28.77
CA LEU A 489 -4.62 34.63 -29.17
C LEU A 489 -4.45 35.02 -30.64
N ALA A 490 -3.31 35.66 -30.98
CA ALA A 490 -2.99 36.13 -32.30
C ALA A 490 -1.59 35.69 -32.74
N GLU A 491 -1.37 35.69 -34.06
CA GLU A 491 -0.05 35.46 -34.63
C GLU A 491 0.75 36.81 -34.79
N PRO A 492 2.09 36.76 -34.78
CA PRO A 492 2.88 37.95 -35.07
C PRO A 492 2.58 38.52 -36.45
N GLY A 493 2.19 39.82 -36.49
CA GLY A 493 1.86 40.51 -37.76
C GLY A 493 0.41 40.44 -38.17
N GLU A 494 -0.44 39.81 -37.41
CA GLU A 494 -1.87 39.78 -37.63
C GLU A 494 -2.51 41.15 -37.31
N GLU A 495 -3.47 41.62 -38.09
CA GLU A 495 -4.12 42.91 -37.88
C GLU A 495 -4.81 42.97 -36.51
N GLY A 496 -4.55 44.02 -35.75
CA GLY A 496 -5.06 44.16 -34.40
C GLY A 496 -4.31 43.34 -33.31
N ALA A 497 -3.21 42.66 -33.66
CA ALA A 497 -2.40 41.92 -32.70
C ALA A 497 -1.51 42.85 -31.88
N HIS A 498 -1.56 42.69 -30.57
CA HIS A 498 -0.72 43.39 -29.60
C HIS A 498 0.19 42.41 -28.85
N PHE A 499 1.45 42.79 -28.66
CA PHE A 499 2.38 42.04 -27.83
C PHE A 499 2.28 42.50 -26.39
N LEU A 500 1.72 41.68 -25.50
CA LEU A 500 1.52 41.99 -24.09
C LEU A 500 2.14 40.93 -23.19
N SER A 501 2.74 41.38 -22.08
CA SER A 501 3.18 40.48 -21.02
C SER A 501 1.98 39.96 -20.23
N ALA A 502 2.12 38.78 -19.57
CA ALA A 502 1.07 38.25 -18.70
C ALA A 502 0.65 39.25 -17.61
N ALA A 503 1.58 40.04 -17.08
CA ALA A 503 1.30 41.08 -16.11
C ALA A 503 0.43 42.22 -16.66
N GLN A 504 0.66 42.66 -17.91
CA GLN A 504 -0.13 43.70 -18.56
C GLN A 504 -1.56 43.18 -18.85
N ILE A 505 -1.68 41.96 -19.35
CA ILE A 505 -2.99 41.31 -19.55
C ILE A 505 -3.74 41.20 -18.22
N TYR A 506 -3.09 40.71 -17.17
CA TYR A 506 -3.66 40.60 -15.84
C TYR A 506 -4.16 41.94 -15.30
N THR A 507 -3.32 43.00 -15.40
CA THR A 507 -3.69 44.34 -14.94
C THR A 507 -4.88 44.90 -15.72
N SER A 508 -4.91 44.71 -17.04
CA SER A 508 -6.03 45.13 -17.90
C SER A 508 -7.33 44.42 -17.51
N LEU A 509 -7.29 43.11 -17.29
CA LEU A 509 -8.47 42.34 -16.88
C LEU A 509 -8.93 42.70 -15.47
N LYS A 510 -7.99 42.86 -14.52
CA LYS A 510 -8.29 43.19 -13.13
C LYS A 510 -8.91 44.58 -12.98
N SER A 511 -8.47 45.53 -13.79
CA SER A 511 -9.05 46.89 -13.78
C SER A 511 -10.52 46.91 -14.25
N LYS A 512 -10.90 46.01 -15.18
CA LYS A 512 -12.27 45.89 -15.69
C LYS A 512 -13.15 44.99 -14.79
N ASN A 513 -12.57 43.93 -14.21
CA ASN A 513 -13.29 42.90 -13.45
C ASN A 513 -12.59 42.59 -12.12
N PRO A 514 -12.54 43.54 -11.15
CA PRO A 514 -11.76 43.38 -9.92
C PRO A 514 -12.28 42.25 -9.00
N SER A 515 -13.57 42.00 -8.98
CA SER A 515 -14.20 40.98 -8.15
C SER A 515 -13.90 39.56 -8.60
N VAL A 516 -13.85 39.34 -9.91
CA VAL A 516 -13.63 38.00 -10.49
C VAL A 516 -12.17 37.55 -10.37
N LEU A 517 -11.24 38.50 -10.42
CA LEU A 517 -9.81 38.25 -10.26
C LEU A 517 -9.30 38.48 -8.81
N HIS A 518 -10.23 38.55 -7.82
CA HIS A 518 -9.88 38.74 -6.42
C HIS A 518 -8.95 37.63 -5.92
N ASP A 519 -9.30 36.38 -6.19
CA ASP A 519 -8.57 35.19 -5.72
C ASP A 519 -7.48 34.71 -6.69
N CYS A 520 -7.35 35.38 -7.86
CA CYS A 520 -6.32 35.04 -8.84
C CYS A 520 -5.07 35.89 -8.60
N THR A 521 -3.98 35.26 -8.19
CA THR A 521 -2.69 35.94 -8.04
C THR A 521 -2.02 36.18 -9.40
N PRO A 522 -1.18 37.21 -9.57
CA PRO A 522 -0.43 37.45 -10.82
C PRO A 522 0.43 36.23 -11.25
N LEU A 523 0.93 35.46 -10.28
CA LEU A 523 1.70 34.25 -10.54
C LEU A 523 0.82 33.13 -11.09
N ALA A 524 -0.36 32.94 -10.50
CA ALA A 524 -1.35 31.95 -10.97
C ALA A 524 -1.83 32.31 -12.39
N PHE A 525 -2.10 33.59 -12.63
CA PHE A 525 -2.48 34.09 -13.96
C PHE A 525 -1.36 33.90 -15.00
N SER A 526 -0.11 34.15 -14.64
CA SER A 526 1.04 33.91 -15.52
C SER A 526 1.19 32.43 -15.91
N LYS A 527 0.91 31.51 -14.98
CA LYS A 527 0.88 30.06 -15.26
C LYS A 527 -0.29 29.71 -16.21
N LEU A 528 -1.45 30.31 -15.99
CA LEU A 528 -2.61 30.15 -16.87
C LEU A 528 -2.29 30.57 -18.30
N MET A 529 -1.73 31.77 -18.48
CA MET A 529 -1.32 32.27 -19.78
C MET A 529 -0.30 31.36 -20.49
N ALA A 530 0.64 30.77 -19.73
CA ALA A 530 1.62 29.84 -20.26
C ALA A 530 1.00 28.51 -20.74
N GLN A 531 -0.16 28.15 -20.20
CA GLN A 531 -0.91 26.96 -20.64
C GLN A 531 -1.80 27.23 -21.86
N MET A 532 -2.36 28.43 -21.97
CA MET A 532 -3.30 28.81 -23.03
C MET A 532 -2.64 29.28 -24.31
N GLY A 533 -1.44 29.88 -24.23
CA GLY A 533 -0.82 30.49 -25.39
C GLY A 533 0.69 30.24 -25.48
N LYS A 534 1.22 30.34 -26.69
CA LYS A 534 2.65 30.23 -26.96
C LYS A 534 3.37 31.48 -26.45
N ARG A 535 4.19 31.33 -25.41
CA ARG A 535 5.02 32.40 -24.89
C ARG A 535 6.13 32.73 -25.89
N VAL A 536 6.24 33.98 -26.28
CA VAL A 536 7.25 34.46 -27.21
C VAL A 536 8.24 35.36 -26.47
N HIS A 537 9.52 35.22 -26.78
CA HIS A 537 10.58 36.11 -26.27
C HIS A 537 10.93 37.14 -27.36
N THR A 538 10.85 38.41 -27.02
CA THR A 538 11.20 39.51 -27.89
C THR A 538 12.21 40.45 -27.22
N LYS A 539 12.73 41.43 -27.92
CA LYS A 539 13.58 42.50 -27.32
C LYS A 539 12.89 43.26 -26.18
N TYR A 540 11.59 43.18 -26.07
CA TYR A 540 10.76 43.78 -25.01
C TYR A 540 10.48 42.81 -23.83
N GLY A 541 11.06 41.63 -23.86
CA GLY A 541 10.87 40.58 -22.86
C GLY A 541 9.95 39.46 -23.31
N ASN A 542 9.42 38.73 -22.33
CA ASN A 542 8.50 37.58 -22.55
C ASN A 542 7.04 38.05 -22.57
N GLY A 543 6.30 37.67 -23.59
CA GLY A 543 4.90 38.03 -23.74
C GLY A 543 4.13 37.10 -24.66
N TYR A 544 2.94 37.52 -24.98
CA TYR A 544 1.97 36.81 -25.79
C TYR A 544 1.40 37.77 -26.85
N TRP A 545 1.17 37.27 -28.04
CA TRP A 545 0.43 38.01 -29.06
C TRP A 545 -1.06 37.78 -28.84
N VAL A 546 -1.79 38.88 -28.63
CA VAL A 546 -3.24 38.83 -28.32
C VAL A 546 -3.96 39.95 -29.09
N LYS A 547 -5.25 39.70 -29.43
CA LYS A 547 -6.18 40.70 -29.93
C LYS A 547 -7.26 40.96 -28.92
N TYR A 548 -7.74 42.18 -28.83
CA TYR A 548 -8.99 42.47 -28.14
C TYR A 548 -10.17 41.90 -28.95
N ARG A 549 -11.06 41.22 -28.24
CA ARG A 549 -12.38 40.87 -28.82
C ARG A 549 -13.29 42.08 -28.70
N GLU A 550 -14.02 42.38 -29.77
CA GLU A 550 -15.04 43.43 -29.78
C GLU A 550 -16.27 43.07 -28.96
#